data_f4f57dbb19c22684f45f3e0dce49ca2d
#
_entry.id   f4f57dbb19c22684f45f3e0dce49ca2d
#
_cell.length_a   1.000
_cell.length_b   1.000
_cell.length_c   1.000
_cell.angle_alpha   90.00
_cell.angle_beta   90.00
_cell.angle_gamma   90.00
#
_symmetry.space_group_name_H-M   'P 1'
#
loop_
_entity.id
_entity.type
_entity.pdbx_description
1 polymer ?
#
loop_
_entity_poly.entity_id
_entity_poly.type
_entity_poly.pdbx_seq_one_letter_code
_entity_poly.pdbx_strand_id
1 'polypeptide(L)'
;QTASNNRVDVIFEEHMRTQERLDCPVLVGEWGAGDGKLEEIPHLAHLLDLFDRNLWSQTYWAYATEKLDRPLMDLLSRPYPQAVTGHIRSFCYDREKRLFTLEYEQDRAYSAPTVIYLPRPFQSVEADGSYHVEARLDGKAAELLLETGIGPHRVTIQF
;
A
#
# COMPACT_ATOMS: atom_id res chain seq x y z
N GLN A 1 20.51 1.02 -9.45
CA GLN A 1 20.44 0.98 -7.97
C GLN A 1 21.50 1.91 -7.37
N THR A 2 21.11 2.74 -6.42
CA THR A 2 22.05 3.63 -5.70
C THR A 2 22.70 2.87 -4.54
N ALA A 3 23.87 3.32 -4.08
CA ALA A 3 24.52 2.76 -2.89
C ALA A 3 23.61 2.86 -1.63
N SER A 4 22.76 3.87 -1.56
CA SER A 4 21.77 4.05 -0.49
C SER A 4 20.72 2.94 -0.52
N ASN A 5 20.17 2.59 -1.70
CA ASN A 5 19.20 1.51 -1.83
C ASN A 5 19.81 0.15 -1.44
N ASN A 6 21.04 -0.13 -1.83
CA ASN A 6 21.72 -1.38 -1.43
C ASN A 6 21.86 -1.53 0.09
N ARG A 7 22.10 -0.43 0.81
CA ARG A 7 22.15 -0.44 2.29
C ARG A 7 20.76 -0.69 2.90
N VAL A 8 19.73 -0.11 2.33
CA VAL A 8 18.34 -0.32 2.77
C VAL A 8 17.94 -1.77 2.56
N ASP A 9 18.23 -2.35 1.40
CA ASP A 9 17.91 -3.76 1.09
C ASP A 9 18.50 -4.71 2.15
N VAL A 10 19.77 -4.52 2.55
CA VAL A 10 20.41 -5.32 3.61
C VAL A 10 19.71 -5.15 4.96
N ILE A 11 19.33 -3.93 5.34
CA ILE A 11 18.59 -3.67 6.59
C ILE A 11 17.23 -4.38 6.57
N PHE A 12 16.53 -4.29 5.46
CA PHE A 12 15.22 -4.97 5.31
C PHE A 12 15.35 -6.48 5.39
N GLU A 13 16.36 -7.08 4.76
CA GLU A 13 16.63 -8.53 4.86
C GLU A 13 16.83 -8.99 6.30
N GLU A 14 17.56 -8.21 7.12
CA GLU A 14 17.77 -8.54 8.53
C GLU A 14 16.48 -8.45 9.36
N HIS A 15 15.64 -7.43 9.08
CA HIS A 15 14.34 -7.31 9.73
C HIS A 15 13.36 -8.40 9.29
N MET A 16 13.39 -8.84 8.02
CA MET A 16 12.61 -9.97 7.53
C MET A 16 12.95 -11.27 8.26
N ARG A 17 14.25 -11.56 8.44
CA ARG A 17 14.68 -12.74 9.23
C ARG A 17 14.18 -12.67 10.67
N THR A 18 14.13 -11.46 11.24
CA THR A 18 13.58 -11.26 12.59
C THR A 18 12.07 -11.48 12.62
N GLN A 19 11.34 -10.97 11.63
CA GLN A 19 9.90 -11.20 11.47
C GLN A 19 9.57 -12.68 11.36
N GLU A 20 10.28 -13.41 10.48
CA GLU A 20 10.11 -14.85 10.30
C GLU A 20 10.33 -15.61 11.62
N ARG A 21 11.36 -15.25 12.38
CA ARG A 21 11.66 -15.88 13.68
C ARG A 21 10.61 -15.60 14.75
N LEU A 22 10.00 -14.40 14.74
CA LEU A 22 9.02 -13.98 15.73
C LEU A 22 7.58 -14.30 15.33
N ASP A 23 7.37 -14.62 14.05
CA ASP A 23 6.04 -14.88 13.46
C ASP A 23 5.03 -13.79 13.82
N CYS A 24 5.36 -12.54 13.55
CA CYS A 24 4.53 -11.38 13.90
C CYS A 24 4.45 -10.35 12.77
N PRO A 25 3.35 -9.58 12.67
CA PRO A 25 3.26 -8.46 11.75
C PRO A 25 4.25 -7.36 12.13
N VAL A 26 4.71 -6.60 11.12
CA VAL A 26 5.63 -5.48 11.31
C VAL A 26 4.92 -4.16 11.07
N LEU A 27 5.12 -3.21 11.99
CA LEU A 27 4.79 -1.81 11.82
C LEU A 27 6.08 -0.98 11.92
N VAL A 28 6.42 -0.29 10.83
CA VAL A 28 7.50 0.70 10.82
C VAL A 28 6.92 2.03 11.29
N GLY A 29 7.14 2.37 12.56
CA GLY A 29 6.52 3.52 13.23
C GLY A 29 6.96 4.88 12.66
N GLU A 30 8.19 4.95 12.13
CA GLU A 30 8.72 6.16 11.51
C GLU A 30 9.64 5.81 10.34
N TRP A 31 9.41 6.42 9.19
CA TRP A 31 10.32 6.37 8.06
C TRP A 31 10.21 7.64 7.24
N GLY A 32 11.23 7.95 6.48
CA GLY A 32 11.26 9.11 5.61
C GLY A 32 12.69 9.60 5.42
N ALA A 33 12.86 10.53 4.50
CA ALA A 33 14.14 11.17 4.24
C ALA A 33 13.91 12.59 3.71
N GLY A 34 14.74 13.50 4.16
CA GLY A 34 14.84 14.85 3.64
C GLY A 34 13.54 15.65 3.59
N ASP A 35 13.44 16.52 2.60
CA ASP A 35 12.35 17.46 2.41
C ASP A 35 11.29 16.98 1.40
N GLY A 36 11.40 15.77 0.87
CA GLY A 36 10.50 15.25 -0.18
C GLY A 36 10.72 15.92 -1.54
N LYS A 37 11.96 16.30 -1.84
CA LYS A 37 12.37 16.90 -3.11
C LYS A 37 12.44 15.84 -4.21
N LEU A 38 12.48 16.28 -5.45
CA LEU A 38 12.44 15.41 -6.63
C LEU A 38 13.57 14.37 -6.66
N GLU A 39 14.78 14.77 -6.23
CA GLU A 39 15.95 13.87 -6.17
C GLU A 39 15.83 12.76 -5.13
N GLU A 40 14.94 12.90 -4.14
CA GLU A 40 14.71 11.91 -3.08
C GLU A 40 13.64 10.87 -3.47
N ILE A 41 12.78 11.20 -4.44
CA ILE A 41 11.63 10.38 -4.83
C ILE A 41 12.01 8.95 -5.22
N PRO A 42 13.08 8.69 -6.02
CA PRO A 42 13.45 7.30 -6.35
C PRO A 42 13.80 6.45 -5.13
N HIS A 43 14.43 7.04 -4.13
CA HIS A 43 14.76 6.34 -2.89
C HIS A 43 13.50 6.07 -2.04
N LEU A 44 12.63 7.05 -1.90
CA LEU A 44 11.38 6.91 -1.15
C LEU A 44 10.42 5.92 -1.84
N ALA A 45 10.38 5.92 -3.17
CA ALA A 45 9.62 4.94 -3.93
C ALA A 45 10.13 3.51 -3.69
N HIS A 46 11.46 3.31 -3.67
CA HIS A 46 12.08 2.03 -3.36
C HIS A 46 11.70 1.53 -1.95
N LEU A 47 11.69 2.42 -0.94
CA LEU A 47 11.23 2.08 0.40
C LEU A 47 9.76 1.63 0.43
N LEU A 48 8.89 2.35 -0.26
CA LEU A 48 7.47 1.98 -0.37
C LEU A 48 7.29 0.60 -1.02
N ASP A 49 8.06 0.30 -2.07
CA ASP A 49 8.02 -1.00 -2.74
C ASP A 49 8.51 -2.14 -1.82
N LEU A 50 9.48 -1.86 -0.94
CA LEU A 50 9.93 -2.81 0.06
C LEU A 50 8.86 -3.04 1.13
N PHE A 51 8.18 -2.00 1.62
CA PHE A 51 7.06 -2.15 2.57
C PHE A 51 5.93 -2.99 1.98
N ASP A 52 5.52 -2.69 0.76
CA ASP A 52 4.44 -3.42 0.08
C ASP A 52 4.79 -4.89 -0.14
N ARG A 53 6.01 -5.17 -0.62
CA ARG A 53 6.50 -6.53 -0.86
C ARG A 53 6.55 -7.38 0.40
N ASN A 54 6.88 -6.77 1.53
CA ASN A 54 6.97 -7.45 2.82
C ASN A 54 5.66 -7.41 3.61
N LEU A 55 4.61 -6.79 3.08
CA LEU A 55 3.32 -6.57 3.76
C LEU A 55 3.49 -5.82 5.09
N TRP A 56 4.43 -4.89 5.16
CA TRP A 56 4.71 -4.10 6.35
C TRP A 56 3.85 -2.84 6.39
N SER A 57 3.18 -2.63 7.51
CA SER A 57 2.54 -1.35 7.79
C SER A 57 3.58 -0.28 8.10
N GLN A 58 3.29 0.97 7.76
CA GLN A 58 4.26 2.05 7.90
C GLN A 58 3.59 3.40 8.13
N THR A 59 4.30 4.31 8.82
CA THR A 59 3.90 5.70 8.99
C THR A 59 5.04 6.63 8.57
N TYR A 60 4.74 7.55 7.64
CA TYR A 60 5.74 8.51 7.16
C TYR A 60 6.01 9.60 8.21
N TRP A 61 7.26 9.90 8.50
CA TRP A 61 7.69 10.99 9.35
C TRP A 61 8.30 12.13 8.54
N ALA A 62 7.76 13.35 8.58
CA ALA A 62 6.54 13.70 9.26
C ALA A 62 5.67 14.57 8.34
N TYR A 63 4.37 14.61 8.66
CA TYR A 63 3.47 15.57 8.04
C TYR A 63 3.94 17.00 8.34
N ALA A 64 3.99 17.83 7.28
CA ALA A 64 4.28 19.25 7.39
C ALA A 64 3.57 19.97 6.23
N THR A 65 2.93 21.11 6.51
CA THR A 65 2.14 21.85 5.51
C THR A 65 2.95 22.32 4.32
N GLU A 66 4.21 22.66 4.53
CA GLU A 66 5.17 23.07 3.48
C GLU A 66 5.58 21.94 2.53
N LYS A 67 5.19 20.69 2.84
CA LYS A 67 5.45 19.52 1.99
C LYS A 67 4.26 19.17 1.08
N LEU A 68 3.09 19.80 1.27
CA LEU A 68 1.86 19.43 0.56
C LEU A 68 1.96 19.56 -0.97
N ASP A 69 2.74 20.52 -1.46
CA ASP A 69 2.98 20.75 -2.89
C ASP A 69 4.22 20.03 -3.42
N ARG A 70 4.81 19.12 -2.64
CA ARG A 70 6.01 18.40 -3.03
C ARG A 70 5.67 17.12 -3.80
N PRO A 71 6.56 16.65 -4.68
CA PRO A 71 6.43 15.34 -5.36
C PRO A 71 6.22 14.17 -4.40
N LEU A 72 6.68 14.32 -3.16
CA LEU A 72 6.44 13.39 -2.07
C LEU A 72 4.95 13.08 -1.86
N MET A 73 4.09 14.09 -1.90
CA MET A 73 2.66 13.87 -1.64
C MET A 73 2.00 13.04 -2.76
N ASP A 74 2.44 13.22 -4.01
CA ASP A 74 2.01 12.36 -5.12
C ASP A 74 2.48 10.92 -4.94
N LEU A 75 3.70 10.73 -4.43
CA LEU A 75 4.25 9.42 -4.13
C LEU A 75 3.49 8.73 -2.98
N LEU A 76 3.17 9.45 -1.91
CA LEU A 76 2.47 8.91 -0.73
C LEU A 76 0.97 8.72 -0.99
N SER A 77 0.37 9.51 -1.90
CA SER A 77 -1.05 9.41 -2.29
C SER A 77 -1.26 8.25 -3.27
N ARG A 78 -1.17 7.02 -2.77
CA ARG A 78 -1.29 5.79 -3.55
C ARG A 78 -2.39 4.88 -3.00
N PRO A 79 -2.97 3.97 -3.81
CA PRO A 79 -3.91 2.98 -3.31
C PRO A 79 -3.19 1.95 -2.43
N TYR A 80 -3.89 1.43 -1.44
CA TYR A 80 -3.41 0.35 -0.57
C TYR A 80 -4.59 -0.36 0.11
N PRO A 81 -4.43 -1.64 0.52
CA PRO A 81 -5.45 -2.33 1.30
C PRO A 81 -5.43 -1.81 2.74
N GLN A 82 -6.56 -1.24 3.21
CA GLN A 82 -6.74 -0.79 4.60
C GLN A 82 -7.15 -1.92 5.53
N ALA A 83 -8.02 -2.80 5.03
CA ALA A 83 -8.46 -3.99 5.73
C ALA A 83 -8.76 -5.09 4.71
N VAL A 84 -8.39 -6.32 5.01
CA VAL A 84 -8.61 -7.46 4.12
C VAL A 84 -9.27 -8.59 4.89
N THR A 85 -10.31 -9.16 4.30
CA THR A 85 -11.00 -10.34 4.81
C THR A 85 -10.18 -11.59 4.50
N GLY A 86 -9.29 -11.97 5.44
CA GLY A 86 -8.41 -13.12 5.29
C GLY A 86 -6.93 -12.75 5.23
N HIS A 87 -6.17 -13.52 4.48
CA HIS A 87 -4.72 -13.44 4.41
C HIS A 87 -4.25 -12.77 3.12
N ILE A 88 -3.60 -11.62 3.21
CA ILE A 88 -2.96 -10.98 2.06
C ILE A 88 -1.83 -11.87 1.57
N ARG A 89 -1.82 -12.17 0.26
CA ARG A 89 -0.73 -12.88 -0.42
C ARG A 89 0.28 -11.90 -1.02
N SER A 90 -0.25 -10.89 -1.69
CA SER A 90 0.56 -9.80 -2.25
C SER A 90 -0.30 -8.59 -2.54
N PHE A 91 0.32 -7.40 -2.54
CA PHE A 91 -0.24 -6.24 -3.22
C PHE A 91 0.87 -5.38 -3.82
N CYS A 92 0.53 -4.64 -4.85
CA CYS A 92 1.45 -3.77 -5.55
C CYS A 92 0.72 -2.60 -6.22
N TYR A 93 1.35 -1.44 -6.24
CA TYR A 93 0.92 -0.33 -7.07
C TYR A 93 2.02 0.02 -8.08
N ASP A 94 1.84 -0.42 -9.34
CA ASP A 94 2.68 -0.01 -10.46
C ASP A 94 2.37 1.45 -10.82
N ARG A 95 3.27 2.35 -10.46
CA ARG A 95 3.09 3.80 -10.63
C ARG A 95 3.12 4.24 -12.08
N GLU A 96 3.91 3.56 -12.91
CA GLU A 96 4.02 3.87 -14.34
C GLU A 96 2.74 3.51 -15.08
N LYS A 97 2.21 2.32 -14.80
CA LYS A 97 0.96 1.83 -15.37
C LYS A 97 -0.27 2.37 -14.64
N ARG A 98 -0.09 2.99 -13.47
CA ARG A 98 -1.18 3.38 -12.56
C ARG A 98 -2.11 2.22 -12.23
N LEU A 99 -1.54 1.05 -12.02
CA LEU A 99 -2.25 -0.20 -11.81
C LEU A 99 -2.03 -0.71 -10.38
N PHE A 100 -3.10 -0.84 -9.63
CA PHE A 100 -3.08 -1.50 -8.33
C PHE A 100 -3.55 -2.94 -8.48
N THR A 101 -2.87 -3.86 -7.80
CA THR A 101 -3.26 -5.27 -7.68
C THR A 101 -3.20 -5.70 -6.24
N LEU A 102 -4.19 -6.50 -5.81
CA LEU A 102 -4.23 -7.15 -4.50
C LEU A 102 -4.60 -8.61 -4.71
N GLU A 103 -3.84 -9.53 -4.10
CA GLU A 103 -4.15 -10.95 -4.02
C GLU A 103 -4.28 -11.36 -2.56
N TYR A 104 -5.36 -12.02 -2.22
CA TYR A 104 -5.62 -12.50 -0.86
C TYR A 104 -6.44 -13.78 -0.86
N GLU A 105 -6.47 -14.45 0.26
CA GLU A 105 -7.24 -15.68 0.47
C GLU A 105 -8.15 -15.51 1.67
N GLN A 106 -9.44 -15.64 1.45
CA GLN A 106 -10.45 -15.62 2.48
C GLN A 106 -10.69 -17.04 2.99
N ASP A 107 -10.33 -17.30 4.23
CA ASP A 107 -10.38 -18.62 4.87
C ASP A 107 -11.75 -18.97 5.45
N ARG A 108 -12.59 -17.97 5.70
CA ARG A 108 -13.94 -18.08 6.28
C ARG A 108 -14.84 -16.94 5.85
N ALA A 109 -16.13 -17.04 6.16
CA ALA A 109 -17.06 -15.94 5.98
C ALA A 109 -16.75 -14.81 6.98
N TYR A 110 -16.73 -13.57 6.49
CA TYR A 110 -16.58 -12.36 7.28
C TYR A 110 -17.84 -11.50 7.15
N SER A 111 -18.17 -10.75 8.19
CA SER A 111 -19.29 -9.80 8.20
C SER A 111 -18.90 -8.39 7.74
N ALA A 112 -17.61 -8.15 7.55
CA ALA A 112 -17.07 -6.88 7.07
C ALA A 112 -16.45 -7.07 5.67
N PRO A 113 -16.45 -6.03 4.82
CA PRO A 113 -15.82 -6.11 3.50
C PRO A 113 -14.29 -5.99 3.58
N THR A 114 -13.62 -6.38 2.49
CA THR A 114 -12.27 -5.91 2.19
C THR A 114 -12.33 -4.44 1.81
N VAL A 115 -11.46 -3.60 2.39
CA VAL A 115 -11.45 -2.15 2.18
C VAL A 115 -10.14 -1.74 1.52
N ILE A 116 -10.24 -1.09 0.36
CA ILE A 116 -9.10 -0.56 -0.39
C ILE A 116 -9.22 0.97 -0.45
N TYR A 117 -8.18 1.66 0.00
CA TYR A 117 -8.10 3.11 -0.10
C TYR A 117 -7.83 3.55 -1.55
N LEU A 118 -8.63 4.51 -2.03
CA LEU A 118 -8.54 5.11 -3.35
C LEU A 118 -8.17 6.60 -3.20
N PRO A 119 -6.93 6.99 -3.51
CA PRO A 119 -6.48 8.39 -3.34
C PRO A 119 -7.06 9.36 -4.37
N ARG A 120 -7.61 8.82 -5.47
CA ARG A 120 -8.12 9.56 -6.63
C ARG A 120 -9.14 8.73 -7.40
N PRO A 121 -9.90 9.35 -8.33
CA PRO A 121 -10.77 8.60 -9.23
C PRO A 121 -10.01 7.52 -10.02
N PHE A 122 -10.68 6.42 -10.30
CA PHE A 122 -10.16 5.29 -11.07
C PHE A 122 -10.95 5.11 -12.38
N GLN A 123 -10.39 4.34 -13.33
CA GLN A 123 -11.00 4.05 -14.64
C GLN A 123 -11.80 2.76 -14.61
N SER A 124 -11.25 1.71 -14.02
CA SER A 124 -11.90 0.40 -13.94
C SER A 124 -11.48 -0.39 -12.70
N VAL A 125 -12.37 -1.29 -12.28
CA VAL A 125 -12.11 -2.31 -11.26
C VAL A 125 -12.46 -3.67 -11.84
N GLU A 126 -11.55 -4.62 -11.71
CA GLU A 126 -11.78 -6.04 -11.94
C GLU A 126 -11.62 -6.76 -10.59
N ALA A 127 -12.66 -7.42 -10.14
CA ALA A 127 -12.68 -8.14 -8.87
C ALA A 127 -13.67 -9.29 -8.89
N ASP A 128 -13.39 -10.32 -8.10
CA ASP A 128 -14.33 -11.41 -7.82
C ASP A 128 -15.26 -10.95 -6.69
N GLY A 129 -16.56 -10.82 -6.97
CA GLY A 129 -17.55 -10.40 -5.98
C GLY A 129 -18.19 -9.04 -6.26
N SER A 130 -19.04 -8.61 -5.35
CA SER A 130 -19.70 -7.31 -5.42
C SER A 130 -18.86 -6.24 -4.72
N TYR A 131 -18.82 -5.04 -5.28
CA TYR A 131 -18.18 -3.91 -4.63
C TYR A 131 -19.04 -2.65 -4.72
N HIS A 132 -18.81 -1.74 -3.79
CA HIS A 132 -19.29 -0.36 -3.86
C HIS A 132 -18.19 0.61 -3.42
N VAL A 133 -18.36 1.88 -3.76
CA VAL A 133 -17.39 2.93 -3.48
C VAL A 133 -18.00 3.98 -2.58
N GLU A 134 -17.35 4.26 -1.46
CA GLU A 134 -17.75 5.29 -0.51
C GLU A 134 -16.77 6.47 -0.57
N ALA A 135 -17.27 7.66 -0.88
CA ALA A 135 -16.47 8.87 -0.86
C ALA A 135 -16.11 9.26 0.58
N ARG A 136 -14.87 9.67 0.80
CA ARG A 136 -14.45 10.27 2.08
C ARG A 136 -14.96 11.71 2.20
N LEU A 137 -14.96 12.23 3.41
CA LEU A 137 -15.51 13.56 3.74
C LEU A 137 -14.88 14.72 2.94
N ASP A 138 -13.64 14.56 2.49
CA ASP A 138 -12.95 15.56 1.67
C ASP A 138 -13.35 15.55 0.19
N GLY A 139 -14.11 14.53 -0.24
CA GLY A 139 -14.54 14.34 -1.63
C GLY A 139 -13.41 14.05 -2.63
N LYS A 140 -12.17 13.94 -2.18
CA LYS A 140 -10.97 13.71 -3.02
C LYS A 140 -10.53 12.27 -3.04
N ALA A 141 -10.71 11.59 -1.92
CA ALA A 141 -10.41 10.17 -1.74
C ALA A 141 -11.69 9.38 -1.52
N ALA A 142 -11.60 8.06 -1.73
CA ALA A 142 -12.69 7.13 -1.52
C ALA A 142 -12.19 5.82 -0.92
N GLU A 143 -13.10 4.96 -0.55
CA GLU A 143 -12.85 3.57 -0.17
C GLU A 143 -13.65 2.66 -1.08
N LEU A 144 -12.98 1.64 -1.62
CA LEU A 144 -13.65 0.55 -2.30
C LEU A 144 -13.87 -0.56 -1.29
N LEU A 145 -15.14 -0.90 -1.08
CA LEU A 145 -15.58 -1.96 -0.19
C LEU A 145 -15.98 -3.16 -1.03
N LEU A 146 -15.27 -4.28 -0.85
CA LEU A 146 -15.44 -5.49 -1.66
C LEU A 146 -15.93 -6.64 -0.78
N GLU A 147 -17.03 -7.24 -1.17
CA GLU A 147 -17.60 -8.44 -0.55
C GLU A 147 -17.29 -9.66 -1.40
N THR A 148 -16.58 -10.62 -0.82
CA THR A 148 -16.16 -11.87 -1.46
C THR A 148 -16.58 -13.09 -0.65
N GLY A 149 -16.60 -14.24 -1.30
CA GLY A 149 -16.80 -15.52 -0.65
C GLY A 149 -15.49 -16.14 -0.13
N ILE A 150 -15.55 -17.37 0.37
CA ILE A 150 -14.37 -18.15 0.77
C ILE A 150 -13.58 -18.54 -0.48
N GLY A 151 -12.25 -18.40 -0.44
CA GLY A 151 -11.34 -18.79 -1.50
C GLY A 151 -10.31 -17.71 -1.85
N PRO A 152 -9.51 -17.95 -2.91
CA PRO A 152 -8.54 -16.98 -3.41
C PRO A 152 -9.24 -15.89 -4.22
N HIS A 153 -8.79 -14.65 -4.04
CA HIS A 153 -9.32 -13.47 -4.72
C HIS A 153 -8.21 -12.61 -5.30
N ARG A 154 -8.53 -11.98 -6.42
CA ARG A 154 -7.69 -10.96 -7.05
C ARG A 154 -8.50 -9.72 -7.34
N VAL A 155 -7.94 -8.57 -7.01
CA VAL A 155 -8.48 -7.25 -7.32
C VAL A 155 -7.48 -6.49 -8.16
N THR A 156 -7.96 -5.89 -9.23
CA THR A 156 -7.16 -5.02 -10.11
C THR A 156 -7.89 -3.71 -10.28
N ILE A 157 -7.21 -2.59 -10.02
CA ILE A 157 -7.78 -1.23 -10.16
C ILE A 157 -6.88 -0.41 -11.07
N GLN A 158 -7.44 0.10 -12.17
CA GLN A 158 -6.78 1.00 -13.10
C GLN A 158 -7.14 2.45 -12.77
N PHE A 159 -6.11 3.30 -12.57
CA PHE A 159 -6.25 4.73 -12.29
C PHE A 159 -5.95 5.62 -13.50
#